data_167b2cd1c8d3cba77ee223ca7b4fd54a
#
_entry.id   167b2cd1c8d3cba77ee223ca7b4fd54a
#
_cell.length_a   1.000
_cell.length_b   1.000
_cell.length_c   1.000
_cell.angle_alpha   90.00
_cell.angle_beta   90.00
_cell.angle_gamma   90.00
#
_symmetry.space_group_name_H-M   'P 1'
#
loop_
_entity.id
_entity.type
_entity.pdbx_description
1 polymer ?
#
loop_
_entity_poly.entity_id
_entity_poly.type
_entity_poly.pdbx_seq_one_letter_code
_entity_poly.pdbx_strand_id
1 'polypeptide(L)'
;MAKTLRKLLVIVIALILLAIVAGVVVYETIPSSNTALTHFDTIIVLGTPAEPDGTPSPEQRERTLEGVREYKAGIAPTLIFTGGPAHNQFVEAHVMAILAESQGVPATAIVEEGRAQNTIQNIFYSRRIMEEHNWNSAEVVSSPSHLPRTALILEHYSFPWKTHAAPWPAEYSLWQRAVHYTVEAESCLKLRIFGFPQSRFLLHATN
;
A
#
# COMPACT_ATOMS: atom_id res chain seq x y z
N MET A 1 29.26 6.71 39.83
CA MET A 1 28.41 5.76 39.08
C MET A 1 27.00 6.30 38.76
N ALA A 2 26.15 6.72 39.70
CA ALA A 2 24.77 7.17 39.42
C ALA A 2 24.67 8.36 38.45
N LYS A 3 25.55 9.38 38.56
CA LYS A 3 25.56 10.56 37.66
C LYS A 3 25.91 10.18 36.21
N THR A 4 26.85 9.26 36.03
CA THR A 4 27.22 8.76 34.68
C THR A 4 26.13 7.93 34.03
N LEU A 5 25.48 7.07 34.80
CA LEU A 5 24.34 6.28 34.34
C LEU A 5 23.17 7.17 33.93
N ARG A 6 22.86 8.21 34.68
CA ARG A 6 21.83 9.20 34.35
C ARG A 6 22.14 9.96 33.08
N LYS A 7 23.42 10.37 32.88
CA LYS A 7 23.83 11.02 31.61
C LYS A 7 23.69 10.08 30.44
N LEU A 8 24.12 8.82 30.57
CA LEU A 8 23.97 7.82 29.53
C LEU A 8 22.51 7.59 29.15
N LEU A 9 21.64 7.46 30.16
CA LEU A 9 20.19 7.30 29.92
C LEU A 9 19.61 8.50 29.16
N VAL A 10 19.97 9.73 29.52
CA VAL A 10 19.49 10.95 28.83
C VAL A 10 19.98 10.96 27.37
N ILE A 11 21.24 10.58 27.11
CA ILE A 11 21.76 10.49 25.74
C ILE A 11 20.98 9.44 24.92
N VAL A 12 20.74 8.26 25.48
CA VAL A 12 19.98 7.20 24.80
C VAL A 12 18.56 7.67 24.48
N ILE A 13 17.88 8.31 25.42
CA ILE A 13 16.53 8.86 25.18
C ILE A 13 16.57 9.93 24.08
N ALA A 14 17.56 10.84 24.12
CA ALA A 14 17.69 11.85 23.08
C ALA A 14 17.95 11.27 21.68
N LEU A 15 18.76 10.22 21.57
CA LEU A 15 18.99 9.51 20.31
C LEU A 15 17.75 8.80 19.80
N ILE A 16 16.98 8.18 20.69
CA ILE A 16 15.70 7.54 20.33
C ILE A 16 14.72 8.60 19.83
N LEU A 17 14.58 9.73 20.52
CA LEU A 17 13.71 10.82 20.09
C LEU A 17 14.13 11.40 18.74
N LEU A 18 15.44 11.59 18.53
CA LEU A 18 15.97 12.06 17.26
C LEU A 18 15.67 11.06 16.13
N ALA A 19 15.83 9.76 16.37
CA ALA A 19 15.49 8.73 15.39
C ALA A 19 13.99 8.70 15.06
N ILE A 20 13.14 8.88 16.05
CA ILE A 20 11.68 8.98 15.84
C ILE A 20 11.35 10.22 14.99
N VAL A 21 11.90 11.38 15.34
CA VAL A 21 11.66 12.62 14.58
C VAL A 21 12.18 12.47 13.14
N ALA A 22 13.36 11.92 12.94
CA ALA A 22 13.90 11.65 11.60
C ALA A 22 12.99 10.70 10.81
N GLY A 23 12.48 9.63 11.44
CA GLY A 23 11.53 8.71 10.83
C GLY A 23 10.23 9.39 10.40
N VAL A 24 9.66 10.24 11.26
CA VAL A 24 8.45 11.02 10.95
C VAL A 24 8.72 11.97 9.78
N VAL A 25 9.83 12.72 9.81
CA VAL A 25 10.18 13.64 8.71
C VAL A 25 10.34 12.90 7.39
N VAL A 26 11.03 11.76 7.38
CA VAL A 26 11.16 10.92 6.17
C VAL A 26 9.80 10.46 5.68
N TYR A 27 8.91 10.07 6.57
CA TYR A 27 7.58 9.60 6.23
C TYR A 27 6.69 10.68 5.64
N GLU A 28 6.66 11.87 6.27
CA GLU A 28 5.86 13.03 5.84
C GLU A 28 6.39 13.67 4.53
N THR A 29 7.64 13.40 4.14
CA THR A 29 8.20 13.89 2.87
C THR A 29 7.92 12.99 1.68
N ILE A 30 7.24 11.83 1.88
CA ILE A 30 6.85 10.95 0.79
C ILE A 30 5.57 11.51 0.14
N PRO A 31 5.56 11.78 -1.18
CA PRO A 31 4.39 12.34 -1.84
C PRO A 31 3.23 11.32 -1.83
N SER A 32 2.01 11.80 -1.64
CA SER A 32 0.80 10.97 -1.74
C SER A 32 0.17 11.00 -3.14
N SER A 33 0.72 11.81 -4.06
CA SER A 33 0.22 11.99 -5.41
C SER A 33 1.27 12.64 -6.30
N ASN A 34 1.26 12.34 -7.60
CA ASN A 34 2.01 13.06 -8.64
C ASN A 34 1.07 13.84 -9.58
N THR A 35 -0.21 13.95 -9.26
CA THR A 35 -1.23 14.57 -10.12
C THR A 35 -2.26 15.35 -9.31
N ALA A 36 -2.94 16.28 -9.98
CA ALA A 36 -4.11 16.98 -9.45
C ALA A 36 -5.45 16.34 -9.88
N LEU A 37 -5.42 15.19 -10.54
CA LEU A 37 -6.64 14.47 -10.95
C LEU A 37 -7.48 14.08 -9.73
N THR A 38 -8.81 14.15 -9.90
CA THR A 38 -9.80 13.75 -8.91
C THR A 38 -10.61 12.52 -9.36
N HIS A 39 -10.48 12.16 -10.65
CA HIS A 39 -11.07 10.96 -11.24
C HIS A 39 -9.99 10.25 -12.04
N PHE A 40 -10.08 8.93 -12.08
CA PHE A 40 -9.05 8.06 -12.64
C PHE A 40 -9.68 7.03 -13.58
N ASP A 41 -8.86 6.37 -14.38
CA ASP A 41 -9.33 5.28 -15.25
C ASP A 41 -9.60 4.00 -14.45
N THR A 42 -8.87 3.78 -13.36
CA THR A 42 -9.04 2.62 -12.49
C THR A 42 -8.66 2.93 -11.04
N ILE A 43 -9.20 2.12 -10.12
CA ILE A 43 -8.75 2.04 -8.73
C ILE A 43 -7.95 0.75 -8.56
N ILE A 44 -6.72 0.84 -8.09
CA ILE A 44 -5.88 -0.32 -7.75
C ILE A 44 -5.99 -0.55 -6.23
N VAL A 45 -6.50 -1.70 -5.83
CA VAL A 45 -6.57 -2.09 -4.42
C VAL A 45 -5.47 -3.11 -4.14
N LEU A 46 -4.52 -2.74 -3.29
CA LEU A 46 -3.39 -3.60 -2.97
C LEU A 46 -3.79 -4.71 -2.01
N GLY A 47 -3.38 -5.93 -2.34
CA GLY A 47 -3.60 -7.11 -1.54
C GLY A 47 -2.88 -7.10 -0.19
N THR A 48 -3.35 -7.95 0.66
CA THR A 48 -2.75 -8.37 1.93
C THR A 48 -3.29 -9.76 2.24
N PRO A 49 -2.59 -10.60 3.01
CA PRO A 49 -2.99 -12.00 3.20
C PRO A 49 -4.42 -12.16 3.70
N ALA A 50 -5.13 -13.11 3.11
CA ALA A 50 -6.40 -13.60 3.64
C ALA A 50 -6.18 -14.38 4.94
N GLU A 51 -7.24 -14.60 5.71
CA GLU A 51 -7.23 -15.50 6.87
C GLU A 51 -6.95 -16.95 6.43
N PRO A 52 -6.50 -17.83 7.34
CA PRO A 52 -6.21 -19.22 7.03
C PRO A 52 -7.40 -20.03 6.50
N ASP A 53 -8.61 -19.58 6.74
CA ASP A 53 -9.86 -20.18 6.24
C ASP A 53 -10.32 -19.61 4.89
N GLY A 54 -9.57 -18.63 4.34
CA GLY A 54 -9.86 -17.98 3.06
C GLY A 54 -10.82 -16.80 3.16
N THR A 55 -11.26 -16.43 4.35
CA THR A 55 -12.01 -15.19 4.56
C THR A 55 -11.08 -13.96 4.49
N PRO A 56 -11.61 -12.77 4.14
CA PRO A 56 -10.80 -11.56 4.14
C PRO A 56 -10.27 -11.25 5.54
N SER A 57 -8.96 -11.05 5.68
CA SER A 57 -8.40 -10.53 6.93
C SER A 57 -8.94 -9.12 7.22
N PRO A 58 -8.85 -8.63 8.46
CA PRO A 58 -9.36 -7.29 8.80
C PRO A 58 -8.81 -6.18 7.89
N GLU A 59 -7.51 -6.19 7.59
CA GLU A 59 -6.93 -5.21 6.64
C GLU A 59 -7.41 -5.41 5.21
N GLN A 60 -7.48 -6.67 4.75
CA GLN A 60 -7.96 -6.97 3.40
C GLN A 60 -9.40 -6.52 3.21
N ARG A 61 -10.25 -6.74 4.22
CA ARG A 61 -11.63 -6.27 4.25
C ARG A 61 -11.71 -4.76 4.11
N GLU A 62 -10.98 -4.00 4.93
CA GLU A 62 -11.05 -2.53 4.90
C GLU A 62 -10.52 -1.96 3.58
N ARG A 63 -9.40 -2.49 3.04
CA ARG A 63 -8.90 -2.06 1.73
C ARG A 63 -9.92 -2.32 0.62
N THR A 64 -10.55 -3.50 0.62
CA THR A 64 -11.56 -3.85 -0.38
C THR A 64 -12.79 -2.95 -0.28
N LEU A 65 -13.31 -2.77 0.93
CA LEU A 65 -14.48 -1.92 1.16
C LEU A 65 -14.21 -0.45 0.83
N GLU A 66 -12.98 0.04 1.04
CA GLU A 66 -12.60 1.39 0.61
C GLU A 66 -12.58 1.51 -0.91
N GLY A 67 -11.95 0.57 -1.61
CA GLY A 67 -12.00 0.53 -3.07
C GLY A 67 -13.43 0.50 -3.61
N VAL A 68 -14.32 -0.24 -2.96
CA VAL A 68 -15.76 -0.25 -3.31
C VAL A 68 -16.42 1.10 -3.04
N ARG A 69 -16.07 1.81 -1.96
CA ARG A 69 -16.58 3.16 -1.66
C ARG A 69 -16.17 4.15 -2.75
N GLU A 70 -14.90 4.16 -3.12
CA GLU A 70 -14.37 5.02 -4.18
C GLU A 70 -14.98 4.71 -5.55
N TYR A 71 -15.16 3.43 -5.88
CA TYR A 71 -15.88 3.01 -7.08
C TYR A 71 -17.33 3.55 -7.10
N LYS A 72 -18.07 3.38 -5.99
CA LYS A 72 -19.45 3.87 -5.87
C LYS A 72 -19.56 5.39 -5.85
N ALA A 73 -18.52 6.08 -5.40
CA ALA A 73 -18.39 7.53 -5.47
C ALA A 73 -18.06 8.04 -6.89
N GLY A 74 -17.79 7.13 -7.84
CA GLY A 74 -17.50 7.47 -9.22
C GLY A 74 -16.09 7.97 -9.46
N ILE A 75 -15.15 7.69 -8.53
CA ILE A 75 -13.74 8.09 -8.65
C ILE A 75 -13.09 7.40 -9.86
N ALA A 76 -13.43 6.14 -10.12
CA ALA A 76 -13.09 5.44 -11.35
C ALA A 76 -14.15 4.38 -11.71
N PRO A 77 -14.30 4.01 -13.00
CA PRO A 77 -15.29 3.04 -13.45
C PRO A 77 -14.88 1.58 -13.24
N THR A 78 -13.64 1.31 -12.84
CA THR A 78 -13.08 -0.04 -12.72
C THR A 78 -12.20 -0.19 -11.48
N LEU A 79 -12.09 -1.45 -11.01
CA LEU A 79 -11.26 -1.88 -9.89
C LEU A 79 -10.27 -2.93 -10.37
N ILE A 80 -8.99 -2.77 -10.03
CA ILE A 80 -7.98 -3.83 -10.10
C ILE A 80 -7.73 -4.30 -8.67
N PHE A 81 -8.07 -5.53 -8.34
CA PHE A 81 -7.60 -6.19 -7.13
C PHE A 81 -6.29 -6.92 -7.45
N THR A 82 -5.23 -6.65 -6.70
CA THR A 82 -3.90 -7.22 -6.99
C THR A 82 -3.32 -7.92 -5.77
N GLY A 83 -2.76 -9.11 -5.97
CA GLY A 83 -2.11 -9.94 -4.97
C GLY A 83 -2.35 -11.43 -5.22
N GLY A 84 -1.27 -12.18 -5.32
CA GLY A 84 -1.27 -13.63 -5.48
C GLY A 84 -1.29 -14.37 -4.13
N PRO A 85 -1.06 -15.70 -4.13
CA PRO A 85 -0.99 -16.52 -2.92
C PRO A 85 0.41 -16.42 -2.27
N ALA A 86 0.81 -15.19 -1.85
CA ALA A 86 2.15 -14.90 -1.36
C ALA A 86 2.43 -15.47 0.04
N HIS A 87 1.42 -15.61 0.89
CA HIS A 87 1.56 -15.96 2.29
C HIS A 87 0.78 -17.23 2.70
N ASN A 88 -0.20 -17.62 1.91
CA ASN A 88 -1.00 -18.83 2.08
C ASN A 88 -1.51 -19.29 0.70
N GLN A 89 -2.42 -20.28 0.67
CA GLN A 89 -2.94 -20.85 -0.59
C GLN A 89 -3.99 -19.97 -1.30
N PHE A 90 -4.46 -18.91 -0.67
CA PHE A 90 -5.53 -18.08 -1.20
C PHE A 90 -4.96 -16.94 -2.05
N VAL A 91 -5.52 -16.74 -3.24
CA VAL A 91 -5.20 -15.61 -4.12
C VAL A 91 -5.86 -14.37 -3.53
N GLU A 92 -5.04 -13.41 -3.06
CA GLU A 92 -5.53 -12.21 -2.37
C GLU A 92 -6.52 -11.42 -3.24
N ALA A 93 -6.21 -11.25 -4.53
CA ALA A 93 -7.07 -10.57 -5.48
C ALA A 93 -8.45 -11.22 -5.60
N HIS A 94 -8.51 -12.54 -5.61
CA HIS A 94 -9.77 -13.28 -5.72
C HIS A 94 -10.65 -13.15 -4.48
N VAL A 95 -10.05 -13.20 -3.29
CA VAL A 95 -10.78 -12.99 -2.03
C VAL A 95 -11.38 -11.59 -1.97
N MET A 96 -10.63 -10.56 -2.43
CA MET A 96 -11.12 -9.18 -2.51
C MET A 96 -12.24 -9.03 -3.55
N ALA A 97 -12.12 -9.68 -4.72
CA ALA A 97 -13.14 -9.64 -5.77
C ALA A 97 -14.48 -10.20 -5.29
N ILE A 98 -14.46 -11.38 -4.63
CA ILE A 98 -15.68 -11.98 -4.04
C ILE A 98 -16.34 -11.01 -3.05
N LEU A 99 -15.56 -10.37 -2.18
CA LEU A 99 -16.09 -9.39 -1.24
C LEU A 99 -16.70 -8.20 -1.96
N ALA A 100 -16.02 -7.64 -2.98
CA ALA A 100 -16.52 -6.50 -3.74
C ALA A 100 -17.83 -6.82 -4.49
N GLU A 101 -17.91 -7.99 -5.10
CA GLU A 101 -19.16 -8.46 -5.75
C GLU A 101 -20.31 -8.59 -4.76
N SER A 102 -20.05 -9.10 -3.55
CA SER A 102 -21.06 -9.17 -2.49
C SER A 102 -21.54 -7.79 -2.05
N GLN A 103 -20.76 -6.74 -2.29
CA GLN A 103 -21.12 -5.35 -2.05
C GLN A 103 -21.81 -4.69 -3.25
N GLY A 104 -22.11 -5.44 -4.31
CA GLY A 104 -22.82 -4.98 -5.49
C GLY A 104 -21.97 -4.33 -6.58
N VAL A 105 -20.65 -4.54 -6.57
CA VAL A 105 -19.80 -4.19 -7.71
C VAL A 105 -19.99 -5.26 -8.78
N PRO A 106 -20.33 -4.91 -10.03
CA PRO A 106 -20.47 -5.90 -11.08
C PRO A 106 -19.13 -6.53 -11.45
N ALA A 107 -19.08 -7.83 -11.70
CA ALA A 107 -17.88 -8.55 -12.10
C ALA A 107 -17.18 -7.91 -13.33
N THR A 108 -17.95 -7.29 -14.23
CA THR A 108 -17.42 -6.59 -15.41
C THR A 108 -16.63 -5.32 -15.08
N ALA A 109 -16.75 -4.78 -13.87
CA ALA A 109 -15.96 -3.65 -13.38
C ALA A 109 -14.71 -4.08 -12.57
N ILE A 110 -14.52 -5.39 -12.39
CA ILE A 110 -13.42 -5.95 -11.58
C ILE A 110 -12.42 -6.65 -12.49
N VAL A 111 -11.13 -6.39 -12.25
CA VAL A 111 -10.01 -7.12 -12.83
C VAL A 111 -9.18 -7.71 -11.71
N GLU A 112 -8.95 -9.02 -11.74
CA GLU A 112 -8.13 -9.73 -10.75
C GLU A 112 -6.69 -9.91 -11.26
N GLU A 113 -5.72 -9.45 -10.48
CA GLU A 113 -4.28 -9.70 -10.69
C GLU A 113 -3.79 -10.65 -9.60
N GLY A 114 -3.66 -11.92 -9.89
CA GLY A 114 -3.37 -12.99 -8.92
C GLY A 114 -1.93 -13.52 -8.94
N ARG A 115 -0.96 -12.82 -9.56
CA ARG A 115 0.44 -13.29 -9.69
C ARG A 115 1.41 -12.62 -8.74
N ALA A 116 1.08 -11.42 -8.27
CA ALA A 116 1.97 -10.62 -7.48
C ALA A 116 2.29 -11.28 -6.12
N GLN A 117 3.57 -11.26 -5.72
CA GLN A 117 4.07 -11.84 -4.48
C GLN A 117 4.60 -10.77 -3.49
N ASN A 118 4.58 -9.51 -3.88
CA ASN A 118 5.01 -8.35 -3.09
C ASN A 118 4.52 -7.05 -3.72
N THR A 119 4.68 -5.93 -3.00
CA THR A 119 4.17 -4.62 -3.42
C THR A 119 4.75 -4.13 -4.76
N ILE A 120 6.02 -4.41 -5.05
CA ILE A 120 6.64 -4.04 -6.34
C ILE A 120 5.91 -4.77 -7.48
N GLN A 121 5.64 -6.05 -7.30
CA GLN A 121 4.91 -6.84 -8.30
C GLN A 121 3.44 -6.43 -8.40
N ASN A 122 2.79 -6.06 -7.29
CA ASN A 122 1.43 -5.52 -7.32
C ASN A 122 1.35 -4.31 -8.28
N ILE A 123 2.24 -3.33 -8.12
CA ILE A 123 2.24 -2.14 -8.99
C ILE A 123 2.64 -2.51 -10.42
N PHE A 124 3.66 -3.34 -10.61
CA PHE A 124 4.10 -3.77 -11.94
C PHE A 124 2.99 -4.45 -12.74
N TYR A 125 2.34 -5.46 -12.16
CA TYR A 125 1.29 -6.21 -12.87
C TYR A 125 0.02 -5.37 -13.04
N SER A 126 -0.35 -4.54 -12.08
CA SER A 126 -1.45 -3.58 -12.25
C SER A 126 -1.17 -2.61 -13.41
N ARG A 127 0.06 -2.08 -13.52
CA ARG A 127 0.45 -1.23 -14.65
C ARG A 127 0.33 -1.98 -15.99
N ARG A 128 0.70 -3.26 -16.05
CA ARG A 128 0.53 -4.09 -17.28
C ARG A 128 -0.93 -4.22 -17.67
N ILE A 129 -1.82 -4.44 -16.70
CA ILE A 129 -3.27 -4.47 -16.94
C ILE A 129 -3.76 -3.11 -17.45
N MET A 130 -3.31 -2.01 -16.85
CA MET A 130 -3.64 -0.67 -17.31
C MET A 130 -3.22 -0.46 -18.78
N GLU A 131 -2.02 -0.89 -19.17
CA GLU A 131 -1.53 -0.81 -20.56
C GLU A 131 -2.41 -1.61 -21.51
N GLU A 132 -2.81 -2.83 -21.15
CA GLU A 132 -3.68 -3.69 -21.96
C GLU A 132 -5.07 -3.08 -22.21
N HIS A 133 -5.56 -2.31 -21.21
CA HIS A 133 -6.87 -1.62 -21.28
C HIS A 133 -6.78 -0.17 -21.78
N ASN A 134 -5.59 0.37 -22.08
CA ASN A 134 -5.34 1.77 -22.39
C ASN A 134 -5.76 2.72 -21.25
N TRP A 135 -5.67 2.29 -20.00
CA TRP A 135 -5.84 3.13 -18.82
C TRP A 135 -4.55 3.85 -18.47
N ASN A 136 -4.65 5.15 -18.23
CA ASN A 136 -3.48 6.02 -18.10
C ASN A 136 -3.34 6.63 -16.70
N SER A 137 -4.32 6.44 -15.82
CA SER A 137 -4.32 7.02 -14.48
C SER A 137 -4.93 6.06 -13.46
N ALA A 138 -4.46 6.11 -12.21
CA ALA A 138 -4.98 5.24 -11.15
C ALA A 138 -5.03 5.93 -9.79
N GLU A 139 -6.09 5.66 -9.03
CA GLU A 139 -6.07 5.79 -7.59
C GLU A 139 -5.60 4.47 -6.96
N VAL A 140 -4.72 4.52 -5.94
CA VAL A 140 -4.13 3.34 -5.32
C VAL A 140 -4.54 3.26 -3.86
N VAL A 141 -5.37 2.28 -3.53
CA VAL A 141 -5.94 2.08 -2.19
C VAL A 141 -5.12 1.06 -1.42
N SER A 142 -4.78 1.41 -0.18
CA SER A 142 -4.10 0.50 0.75
C SER A 142 -4.27 0.96 2.21
N SER A 143 -3.73 0.20 3.16
CA SER A 143 -3.69 0.60 4.58
C SER A 143 -2.83 1.85 4.78
N PRO A 144 -3.17 2.74 5.73
CA PRO A 144 -2.48 4.03 5.91
C PRO A 144 -0.97 3.89 6.10
N SER A 145 -0.52 2.90 6.88
CA SER A 145 0.90 2.66 7.10
C SER A 145 1.66 2.20 5.87
N HIS A 146 0.98 1.50 4.94
CA HIS A 146 1.58 0.92 3.74
C HIS A 146 1.72 1.93 2.58
N LEU A 147 0.90 2.99 2.55
CA LEU A 147 0.86 3.95 1.44
C LEU A 147 2.20 4.65 1.17
N PRO A 148 3.00 5.08 2.15
CA PRO A 148 4.28 5.71 1.85
C PRO A 148 5.25 4.78 1.12
N ARG A 149 5.34 3.51 1.49
CA ARG A 149 6.16 2.54 0.75
C ARG A 149 5.61 2.30 -0.66
N THR A 150 4.30 2.25 -0.80
CA THR A 150 3.63 2.16 -2.10
C THR A 150 3.94 3.37 -2.97
N ALA A 151 3.89 4.57 -2.42
CA ALA A 151 4.19 5.82 -3.14
C ALA A 151 5.65 5.85 -3.63
N LEU A 152 6.62 5.43 -2.79
CA LEU A 152 8.01 5.30 -3.23
C LEU A 152 8.18 4.36 -4.43
N ILE A 153 7.37 3.30 -4.52
CA ILE A 153 7.38 2.40 -5.67
C ILE A 153 6.73 3.08 -6.88
N LEU A 154 5.61 3.77 -6.67
CA LEU A 154 4.87 4.48 -7.72
C LEU A 154 5.69 5.61 -8.38
N GLU A 155 6.62 6.24 -7.66
CA GLU A 155 7.56 7.24 -8.22
C GLU A 155 8.42 6.69 -9.37
N HIS A 156 8.57 5.37 -9.50
CA HIS A 156 9.26 4.73 -10.63
C HIS A 156 8.40 4.60 -11.90
N TYR A 157 7.14 5.03 -11.86
CA TYR A 157 6.19 4.91 -12.96
C TYR A 157 5.71 6.28 -13.44
N SER A 158 5.56 6.46 -14.75
CA SER A 158 5.25 7.74 -15.38
C SER A 158 3.76 8.05 -15.54
N PHE A 159 2.86 7.20 -15.01
CA PHE A 159 1.43 7.50 -15.08
C PHE A 159 0.97 8.40 -13.91
N PRO A 160 -0.08 9.20 -14.07
CA PRO A 160 -0.74 9.92 -12.99
C PRO A 160 -1.32 8.97 -11.94
N TRP A 161 -0.92 9.16 -10.68
CA TRP A 161 -1.40 8.37 -9.56
C TRP A 161 -1.65 9.21 -8.32
N LYS A 162 -2.54 8.71 -7.48
CA LYS A 162 -2.82 9.23 -6.14
C LYS A 162 -3.04 8.05 -5.19
N THR A 163 -2.50 8.13 -3.99
CA THR A 163 -2.76 7.13 -2.95
C THR A 163 -3.98 7.51 -2.13
N HIS A 164 -4.76 6.51 -1.73
CA HIS A 164 -5.95 6.66 -0.90
C HIS A 164 -5.89 5.68 0.28
N ALA A 165 -6.13 6.18 1.49
CA ALA A 165 -6.03 5.39 2.70
C ALA A 165 -7.34 4.70 3.04
N ALA A 166 -7.35 3.37 3.10
CA ALA A 166 -8.43 2.64 3.76
C ALA A 166 -8.44 2.92 5.27
N PRO A 167 -9.59 2.87 5.93
CA PRO A 167 -9.65 2.98 7.39
C PRO A 167 -8.85 1.87 8.08
N TRP A 168 -8.39 2.13 9.28
CA TRP A 168 -7.89 1.06 10.14
C TRP A 168 -9.04 0.13 10.53
N PRO A 169 -8.80 -1.20 10.55
CA PRO A 169 -9.77 -2.13 11.12
C PRO A 169 -10.17 -1.71 12.53
N ALA A 170 -11.47 -1.76 12.83
CA ALA A 170 -11.99 -1.37 14.14
C ALA A 170 -11.44 -2.23 15.28
N GLU A 171 -11.06 -3.48 14.95
CA GLU A 171 -10.45 -4.46 15.85
C GLU A 171 -9.01 -4.10 16.26
N TYR A 172 -8.33 -3.24 15.49
CA TYR A 172 -6.92 -2.92 15.74
C TYR A 172 -6.76 -1.90 16.86
N SER A 173 -6.09 -2.31 17.91
CA SER A 173 -5.63 -1.43 18.98
C SER A 173 -4.61 -0.39 18.46
N LEU A 174 -4.43 0.69 19.22
CA LEU A 174 -3.40 1.70 18.92
C LEU A 174 -1.99 1.07 18.85
N TRP A 175 -1.72 0.05 19.67
CA TRP A 175 -0.44 -0.66 19.65
C TRP A 175 -0.22 -1.43 18.34
N GLN A 176 -1.22 -2.16 17.86
CA GLN A 176 -1.12 -2.86 16.58
C GLN A 176 -0.88 -1.87 15.43
N ARG A 177 -1.61 -0.75 15.39
CA ARG A 177 -1.38 0.33 14.39
C ARG A 177 0.04 0.89 14.49
N ALA A 178 0.55 1.12 15.69
CA ALA A 178 1.92 1.60 15.88
C ALA A 178 2.97 0.59 15.40
N VAL A 179 2.75 -0.71 15.61
CA VAL A 179 3.63 -1.77 15.06
C VAL A 179 3.63 -1.74 13.53
N HIS A 180 2.47 -1.64 12.87
CA HIS A 180 2.39 -1.53 11.41
C HIS A 180 3.14 -0.30 10.88
N TYR A 181 2.95 0.86 11.50
CA TYR A 181 3.71 2.07 11.13
C TYR A 181 5.22 1.90 11.30
N THR A 182 5.66 1.23 12.37
CA THR A 182 7.10 1.02 12.65
C THR A 182 7.74 0.14 11.59
N VAL A 183 7.09 -0.97 11.22
CA VAL A 183 7.58 -1.90 10.19
C VAL A 183 7.64 -1.22 8.82
N GLU A 184 6.62 -0.44 8.47
CA GLU A 184 6.59 0.26 7.19
C GLU A 184 7.57 1.44 7.14
N ALA A 185 7.75 2.17 8.25
CA ALA A 185 8.75 3.24 8.35
C ALA A 185 10.18 2.69 8.19
N GLU A 186 10.48 1.54 8.81
CA GLU A 186 11.77 0.84 8.62
C GLU A 186 11.97 0.48 7.13
N SER A 187 10.93 -0.05 6.49
CA SER A 187 10.97 -0.42 5.07
C SER A 187 11.19 0.80 4.17
N CYS A 188 10.49 1.90 4.42
CA CYS A 188 10.69 3.17 3.70
C CYS A 188 12.11 3.72 3.89
N LEU A 189 12.62 3.69 5.12
CA LEU A 189 13.97 4.15 5.42
C LEU A 189 15.03 3.32 4.70
N LYS A 190 14.89 2.00 4.69
CA LYS A 190 15.78 1.10 3.92
C LYS A 190 15.76 1.43 2.43
N LEU A 191 14.59 1.63 1.84
CA LEU A 191 14.47 2.00 0.42
C LEU A 191 15.12 3.35 0.11
N ARG A 192 15.00 4.34 1.01
CA ARG A 192 15.62 5.65 0.82
C ARG A 192 17.13 5.66 1.00
N ILE A 193 17.68 4.87 1.91
CA ILE A 193 19.13 4.83 2.21
C ILE A 193 19.86 3.91 1.23
N PHE A 194 19.33 2.71 1.00
CA PHE A 194 20.00 1.67 0.23
C PHE A 194 19.46 1.55 -1.20
N GLY A 195 18.41 2.30 -1.54
CA GLY A 195 17.73 2.19 -2.81
C GLY A 195 16.84 0.93 -2.91
N PHE A 196 16.24 0.77 -4.05
CA PHE A 196 15.41 -0.40 -4.36
C PHE A 196 16.30 -1.59 -4.74
N PRO A 197 15.90 -2.83 -4.39
CA PRO A 197 16.59 -4.00 -4.87
C PRO A 197 16.54 -4.05 -6.40
N GLN A 198 17.60 -4.52 -7.03
CA GLN A 198 17.58 -4.76 -8.48
C GLN A 198 16.45 -5.73 -8.80
N SER A 199 15.48 -5.27 -9.56
CA SER A 199 14.28 -6.04 -9.90
C SER A 199 13.81 -5.70 -11.32
N ARG A 200 13.54 -6.75 -12.11
CA ARG A 200 12.93 -6.59 -13.43
C ARG A 200 11.50 -6.01 -13.39
N PHE A 201 10.93 -5.94 -12.19
CA PHE A 201 9.59 -5.41 -11.95
C PHE A 201 9.58 -3.92 -11.59
N LEU A 202 10.75 -3.30 -11.41
CA LEU A 202 10.87 -1.85 -11.29
C LEU A 202 11.31 -1.30 -12.65
N LEU A 203 10.48 -0.46 -13.22
CA LEU A 203 10.88 0.30 -14.38
C LEU A 203 11.97 1.26 -13.92
N HIS A 204 13.19 1.10 -14.43
CA HIS A 204 14.21 2.11 -14.23
C HIS A 204 13.70 3.37 -14.91
N ALA A 205 13.59 4.46 -14.16
CA ALA A 205 13.40 5.77 -14.75
C ALA A 205 14.56 5.93 -15.74
N THR A 206 14.25 5.86 -17.03
CA THR A 206 15.22 6.22 -18.08
C THR A 206 15.50 7.70 -17.88
N ASN A 207 16.74 8.00 -17.46
CA ASN A 207 17.28 9.35 -17.42
C ASN A 207 17.18 10.01 -18.79
#